data_7d7f95e25949887fd578b18e0346cf50
#
_entry.id   7d7f95e25949887fd578b18e0346cf50
#
_cell.length_a   1.000
_cell.length_b   1.000
_cell.length_c   1.000
_cell.angle_alpha   90.00
_cell.angle_beta   90.00
_cell.angle_gamma   90.00
#
_symmetry.space_group_name_H-M   'P 1'
#
loop_
_entity.id
_entity.type
_entity.pdbx_description
1 polymer ?
#
loop_
_entity_poly.entity_id
_entity_poly.type
_entity_poly.pdbx_seq_one_letter_code
_entity_poly.pdbx_strand_id
1 'polypeptide(L)'
;METKKSSGMFAVIAALIANILVAISKFVGFALSGSTAMMNESIHSVVDCSNQVLLLFGNKRASRGQSALHQFGEGRAKYFFSTIVATMLFFGGGALGVMEAIQKLLHPSHEVENVAIVIGILIFGLLVEGSSLRVAMKEIKELNTEKLSLLKFLRESRHSEILIIFTEDFCAVIGLCLALVGTLLTMVTGIAAFDAISGLLIGLLLMCAAIFLAKEFYSLIIGESVTATDLAKIKT
;
A
#
# COMPACT_ATOMS: atom_id res chain seq x y z
N MET A 1 -29.24 -15.88 1.58
CA MET A 1 -27.79 -15.74 1.87
C MET A 1 -26.93 -15.36 0.65
N GLU A 2 -27.43 -15.50 -0.56
CA GLU A 2 -26.69 -15.18 -1.82
C GLU A 2 -26.55 -13.69 -2.14
N THR A 3 -27.50 -12.86 -1.74
CA THR A 3 -27.48 -11.41 -2.06
C THR A 3 -26.35 -10.63 -1.37
N LYS A 4 -25.89 -11.08 -0.20
CA LYS A 4 -24.79 -10.42 0.55
C LYS A 4 -23.41 -10.72 -0.05
N LYS A 5 -23.26 -11.86 -0.74
CA LYS A 5 -22.00 -12.28 -1.38
C LYS A 5 -21.76 -11.56 -2.70
N SER A 6 -22.82 -11.22 -3.45
CA SER A 6 -22.71 -10.48 -4.72
C SER A 6 -22.40 -8.99 -4.48
N SER A 7 -22.94 -8.39 -3.41
CA SER A 7 -22.65 -7.00 -3.03
C SER A 7 -21.19 -6.78 -2.65
N GLY A 8 -20.56 -7.74 -1.96
CA GLY A 8 -19.13 -7.65 -1.61
C GLY A 8 -18.20 -7.75 -2.82
N MET A 9 -18.49 -8.64 -3.76
CA MET A 9 -17.71 -8.81 -4.99
C MET A 9 -17.77 -7.57 -5.87
N PHE A 10 -18.96 -6.96 -6.00
CA PHE A 10 -19.13 -5.72 -6.77
C PHE A 10 -18.31 -4.56 -6.17
N ALA A 11 -18.32 -4.42 -4.84
CA ALA A 11 -17.55 -3.39 -4.15
C ALA A 11 -16.03 -3.55 -4.38
N VAL A 12 -15.52 -4.79 -4.32
CA VAL A 12 -14.09 -5.07 -4.58
C VAL A 12 -13.70 -4.75 -6.01
N ILE A 13 -14.54 -5.12 -6.99
CA ILE A 13 -14.28 -4.81 -8.41
C ILE A 13 -14.33 -3.29 -8.64
N ALA A 14 -15.30 -2.60 -8.05
CA ALA A 14 -15.39 -1.15 -8.16
C ALA A 14 -14.15 -0.44 -7.57
N ALA A 15 -13.66 -0.89 -6.41
CA ALA A 15 -12.44 -0.39 -5.81
C ALA A 15 -11.21 -0.64 -6.70
N LEU A 16 -11.09 -1.84 -7.28
CA LEU A 16 -9.99 -2.16 -8.20
C LEU A 16 -10.03 -1.26 -9.45
N ILE A 17 -11.20 -1.04 -10.03
CA ILE A 17 -11.35 -0.13 -11.18
C ILE A 17 -10.96 1.30 -10.80
N ALA A 18 -11.39 1.78 -9.64
CA ALA A 18 -11.01 3.12 -9.16
C ALA A 18 -9.49 3.25 -9.00
N ASN A 19 -8.82 2.27 -8.42
CA ASN A 19 -7.36 2.26 -8.27
C ASN A 19 -6.62 2.19 -9.61
N ILE A 20 -7.13 1.43 -10.58
CA ILE A 20 -6.58 1.41 -11.95
C ILE A 20 -6.70 2.81 -12.60
N LEU A 21 -7.82 3.49 -12.44
CA LEU A 21 -8.00 4.85 -12.98
C LEU A 21 -7.06 5.85 -12.31
N VAL A 22 -6.86 5.76 -11.01
CA VAL A 22 -5.87 6.56 -10.27
C VAL A 22 -4.45 6.27 -10.77
N ALA A 23 -4.08 5.00 -10.94
CA ALA A 23 -2.78 4.61 -11.47
C ALA A 23 -2.53 5.19 -12.87
N ILE A 24 -3.52 5.08 -13.78
CA ILE A 24 -3.43 5.67 -15.12
C ILE A 24 -3.25 7.18 -15.03
N SER A 25 -4.02 7.89 -14.19
CA SER A 25 -3.91 9.34 -14.05
C SER A 25 -2.53 9.77 -13.55
N LYS A 26 -1.96 9.03 -12.58
CA LYS A 26 -0.60 9.27 -12.06
C LYS A 26 0.47 9.03 -13.15
N PHE A 27 0.33 7.97 -13.96
CA PHE A 27 1.23 7.72 -15.10
C PHE A 27 1.17 8.81 -16.16
N VAL A 28 -0.04 9.30 -16.47
CA VAL A 28 -0.20 10.47 -17.39
C VAL A 28 0.49 11.69 -16.79
N GLY A 29 0.32 11.94 -15.49
CA GLY A 29 1.01 13.01 -14.80
C GLY A 29 2.53 12.89 -14.87
N PHE A 30 3.09 11.69 -14.66
CA PHE A 30 4.51 11.42 -14.82
C PHE A 30 4.98 11.67 -16.27
N ALA A 31 4.28 11.11 -17.25
CA ALA A 31 4.64 11.25 -18.67
C ALA A 31 4.63 12.73 -19.16
N LEU A 32 3.75 13.56 -18.59
CA LEU A 32 3.64 14.98 -18.94
C LEU A 32 4.62 15.88 -18.17
N SER A 33 5.13 15.43 -17.02
CA SER A 33 5.93 16.27 -16.13
C SER A 33 7.40 15.85 -16.01
N GLY A 34 7.70 14.57 -16.24
CA GLY A 34 9.00 14.00 -15.91
C GLY A 34 9.35 14.03 -14.41
N SER A 35 8.36 14.26 -13.52
CA SER A 35 8.57 14.32 -12.05
C SER A 35 8.93 12.96 -11.48
N THR A 36 10.02 12.90 -10.71
CA THR A 36 10.45 11.67 -10.01
C THR A 36 9.46 11.29 -8.92
N ALA A 37 8.92 12.27 -8.20
CA ALA A 37 7.91 12.03 -7.19
C ALA A 37 6.65 11.42 -7.83
N MET A 38 6.21 11.96 -8.99
CA MET A 38 5.05 11.44 -9.71
C MET A 38 5.30 10.04 -10.29
N MET A 39 6.54 9.75 -10.74
CA MET A 39 6.92 8.39 -11.16
C MET A 39 6.77 7.39 -10.00
N ASN A 40 7.31 7.71 -8.82
CA ASN A 40 7.23 6.85 -7.66
C ASN A 40 5.77 6.62 -7.22
N GLU A 41 4.94 7.66 -7.23
CA GLU A 41 3.52 7.56 -6.96
C GLU A 41 2.77 6.70 -8.00
N SER A 42 3.19 6.76 -9.28
CA SER A 42 2.61 5.93 -10.34
C SER A 42 2.95 4.44 -10.14
N ILE A 43 4.21 4.14 -9.85
CA ILE A 43 4.67 2.77 -9.57
C ILE A 43 3.96 2.22 -8.32
N HIS A 44 3.85 3.03 -7.26
CA HIS A 44 3.12 2.67 -6.04
C HIS A 44 1.67 2.26 -6.36
N SER A 45 0.95 3.06 -7.14
CA SER A 45 -0.44 2.74 -7.50
C SER A 45 -0.58 1.46 -8.37
N VAL A 46 0.42 1.11 -9.20
CA VAL A 46 0.44 -0.18 -9.91
C VAL A 46 0.67 -1.34 -8.95
N VAL A 47 1.56 -1.16 -7.97
CA VAL A 47 1.80 -2.16 -6.91
C VAL A 47 0.50 -2.37 -6.14
N ASP A 48 -0.22 -1.32 -5.74
CA ASP A 48 -1.50 -1.41 -5.02
C ASP A 48 -2.58 -2.17 -5.81
N CYS A 49 -2.71 -1.89 -7.12
CA CYS A 49 -3.61 -2.68 -7.98
C CYS A 49 -3.22 -4.17 -8.01
N SER A 50 -1.91 -4.45 -8.11
CA SER A 50 -1.40 -5.82 -8.11
C SER A 50 -1.62 -6.52 -6.78
N ASN A 51 -1.47 -5.79 -5.67
CA ASN A 51 -1.71 -6.27 -4.32
C ASN A 51 -3.15 -6.70 -4.12
N GLN A 52 -4.11 -5.90 -4.57
CA GLN A 52 -5.54 -6.25 -4.48
C GLN A 52 -5.84 -7.56 -5.22
N VAL A 53 -5.27 -7.76 -6.42
CA VAL A 53 -5.41 -9.01 -7.17
C VAL A 53 -4.79 -10.18 -6.42
N LEU A 54 -3.57 -10.02 -5.88
CA LEU A 54 -2.87 -11.07 -5.12
C LEU A 54 -3.60 -11.43 -3.82
N LEU A 55 -4.16 -10.45 -3.11
CA LEU A 55 -4.97 -10.69 -1.91
C LEU A 55 -6.24 -11.48 -2.25
N LEU A 56 -6.93 -11.15 -3.36
CA LEU A 56 -8.09 -11.92 -3.82
C LEU A 56 -7.71 -13.38 -4.12
N PHE A 57 -6.57 -13.60 -4.79
CA PHE A 57 -6.06 -14.96 -5.04
C PHE A 57 -5.70 -15.69 -3.74
N GLY A 58 -5.02 -15.01 -2.83
CA GLY A 58 -4.63 -15.53 -1.53
C GLY A 58 -5.83 -15.98 -0.71
N ASN A 59 -6.87 -15.16 -0.65
CA ASN A 59 -8.10 -15.45 0.06
C ASN A 59 -8.88 -16.60 -0.57
N LYS A 60 -9.00 -16.61 -1.89
CA LYS A 60 -9.65 -17.71 -2.61
C LYS A 60 -8.92 -19.03 -2.38
N ARG A 61 -7.60 -19.02 -2.28
CA ARG A 61 -6.80 -20.20 -2.00
C ARG A 61 -6.89 -20.61 -0.54
N ALA A 62 -6.80 -19.67 0.38
CA ALA A 62 -6.92 -19.91 1.81
C ALA A 62 -8.30 -20.48 2.23
N SER A 63 -9.35 -20.19 1.46
CA SER A 63 -10.70 -20.74 1.69
C SER A 63 -10.87 -22.20 1.26
N ARG A 64 -9.85 -22.80 0.60
CA ARG A 64 -9.89 -24.23 0.27
C ARG A 64 -9.71 -25.07 1.52
N GLY A 65 -10.61 -26.04 1.70
CA GLY A 65 -10.57 -26.99 2.81
C GLY A 65 -9.44 -27.98 2.69
N GLN A 66 -9.51 -29.01 3.52
CA GLN A 66 -8.56 -30.14 3.53
C GLN A 66 -8.59 -30.89 2.19
N SER A 67 -7.44 -31.33 1.76
CA SER A 67 -7.25 -32.19 0.59
C SER A 67 -6.22 -33.30 0.89
N ALA A 68 -6.13 -34.29 0.02
CA ALA A 68 -5.14 -35.37 0.17
C ALA A 68 -3.69 -34.84 0.23
N LEU A 69 -3.42 -33.70 -0.45
CA LEU A 69 -2.10 -33.07 -0.49
C LEU A 69 -1.89 -32.09 0.69
N HIS A 70 -2.97 -31.44 1.14
CA HIS A 70 -2.94 -30.43 2.22
C HIS A 70 -3.94 -30.83 3.32
N GLN A 71 -3.54 -31.73 4.19
CA GLN A 71 -4.41 -32.30 5.24
C GLN A 71 -4.92 -31.25 6.24
N PHE A 72 -4.18 -30.16 6.47
CA PHE A 72 -4.58 -29.04 7.33
C PHE A 72 -5.27 -27.90 6.59
N GLY A 73 -5.54 -28.09 5.28
CA GLY A 73 -6.06 -27.04 4.41
C GLY A 73 -4.99 -26.05 3.95
N GLU A 74 -5.38 -25.08 3.14
CA GLU A 74 -4.48 -24.07 2.56
C GLU A 74 -4.62 -22.67 3.26
N GLY A 75 -5.08 -22.61 4.52
CA GLY A 75 -5.38 -21.35 5.21
C GLY A 75 -4.20 -20.36 5.31
N ARG A 76 -2.96 -20.86 5.30
CA ARG A 76 -1.76 -20.04 5.33
C ARG A 76 -1.38 -19.42 3.96
N ALA A 77 -2.04 -19.82 2.88
CA ALA A 77 -1.79 -19.30 1.54
C ALA A 77 -1.93 -17.76 1.50
N LYS A 78 -2.87 -17.18 2.25
CA LYS A 78 -3.03 -15.72 2.33
C LYS A 78 -1.75 -15.01 2.77
N TYR A 79 -1.04 -15.51 3.76
CA TYR A 79 0.21 -14.90 4.26
C TYR A 79 1.35 -15.01 3.25
N PHE A 80 1.39 -16.12 2.49
CA PHE A 80 2.35 -16.26 1.38
C PHE A 80 2.12 -15.19 0.31
N PHE A 81 0.88 -14.99 -0.14
CA PHE A 81 0.56 -13.93 -1.09
C PHE A 81 0.82 -12.54 -0.52
N SER A 82 0.54 -12.31 0.76
CA SER A 82 0.88 -11.05 1.45
C SER A 82 2.39 -10.78 1.48
N THR A 83 3.22 -11.83 1.57
CA THR A 83 4.69 -11.68 1.49
C THR A 83 5.14 -11.31 0.08
N ILE A 84 4.49 -11.83 -0.97
CA ILE A 84 4.75 -11.41 -2.35
C ILE A 84 4.43 -9.92 -2.51
N VAL A 85 3.30 -9.46 -1.96
CA VAL A 85 2.91 -8.03 -1.94
C VAL A 85 4.01 -7.19 -1.29
N ALA A 86 4.47 -7.55 -0.09
CA ALA A 86 5.55 -6.82 0.58
C ALA A 86 6.84 -6.79 -0.26
N THR A 87 7.16 -7.88 -0.95
CA THR A 87 8.32 -7.96 -1.85
C THR A 87 8.17 -7.05 -3.06
N MET A 88 6.98 -7.00 -3.66
CA MET A 88 6.69 -6.10 -4.78
C MET A 88 6.75 -4.63 -4.35
N LEU A 89 6.24 -4.31 -3.17
CA LEU A 89 6.33 -2.96 -2.59
C LEU A 89 7.79 -2.55 -2.36
N PHE A 90 8.63 -3.46 -1.85
CA PHE A 90 10.04 -3.19 -1.60
C PHE A 90 10.82 -2.90 -2.89
N PHE A 91 10.74 -3.81 -3.87
CA PHE A 91 11.52 -3.68 -5.11
C PHE A 91 10.86 -2.74 -6.10
N GLY A 92 9.55 -2.89 -6.35
CA GLY A 92 8.82 -2.10 -7.33
C GLY A 92 8.58 -0.66 -6.88
N GLY A 93 8.04 -0.46 -5.68
CA GLY A 93 7.77 0.88 -5.15
C GLY A 93 9.01 1.55 -4.56
N GLY A 94 9.72 0.85 -3.67
CA GLY A 94 10.80 1.43 -2.89
C GLY A 94 12.14 1.50 -3.63
N ALA A 95 12.75 0.36 -3.95
CA ALA A 95 14.13 0.32 -4.45
C ALA A 95 14.28 1.00 -5.83
N LEU A 96 13.34 0.76 -6.76
CA LEU A 96 13.34 1.44 -8.06
C LEU A 96 13.17 2.94 -7.89
N GLY A 97 12.28 3.39 -7.01
CA GLY A 97 12.05 4.81 -6.75
C GLY A 97 13.26 5.51 -6.15
N VAL A 98 13.95 4.87 -5.21
CA VAL A 98 15.21 5.38 -4.63
C VAL A 98 16.29 5.48 -5.71
N MET A 99 16.42 4.46 -6.56
CA MET A 99 17.45 4.43 -7.61
C MET A 99 17.23 5.56 -8.63
N GLU A 100 15.99 5.77 -9.08
CA GLU A 100 15.63 6.84 -9.99
C GLU A 100 15.86 8.22 -9.37
N ALA A 101 15.47 8.42 -8.12
CA ALA A 101 15.67 9.66 -7.40
C ALA A 101 17.17 9.99 -7.26
N ILE A 102 18.02 9.00 -6.94
CA ILE A 102 19.46 9.19 -6.86
C ILE A 102 20.04 9.55 -8.23
N GLN A 103 19.63 8.87 -9.31
CA GLN A 103 20.08 9.19 -10.66
C GLN A 103 19.76 10.63 -11.02
N LYS A 104 18.54 11.10 -10.72
CA LYS A 104 18.10 12.47 -11.02
C LYS A 104 18.82 13.52 -10.16
N LEU A 105 19.19 13.18 -8.92
CA LEU A 105 20.01 14.05 -8.07
C LEU A 105 21.46 14.20 -8.60
N LEU A 106 22.03 13.09 -9.12
CA LEU A 106 23.40 13.09 -9.67
C LEU A 106 23.47 13.72 -11.07
N HIS A 107 22.40 13.57 -11.86
CA HIS A 107 22.31 14.04 -13.23
C HIS A 107 21.01 14.83 -13.44
N PRO A 108 20.94 16.09 -12.95
CA PRO A 108 19.74 16.92 -13.10
C PRO A 108 19.53 17.22 -14.59
N SER A 109 18.61 16.52 -15.24
CA SER A 109 18.46 16.59 -16.69
C SER A 109 17.20 17.31 -17.18
N HIS A 110 16.17 17.50 -16.35
CA HIS A 110 14.92 18.13 -16.77
C HIS A 110 14.25 18.88 -15.61
N GLU A 111 13.76 20.06 -15.92
CA GLU A 111 12.79 20.76 -15.07
C GLU A 111 11.46 19.99 -15.10
N VAL A 112 10.71 20.06 -14.01
CA VAL A 112 9.37 19.46 -13.95
C VAL A 112 8.45 20.32 -14.83
N GLU A 113 7.92 19.71 -15.89
CA GLU A 113 6.99 20.37 -16.80
C GLU A 113 5.54 20.23 -16.33
N ASN A 114 4.65 21.04 -16.88
CA ASN A 114 3.20 20.95 -16.64
C ASN A 114 2.78 20.85 -15.16
N VAL A 115 3.47 21.58 -14.29
CA VAL A 115 3.32 21.52 -12.83
C VAL A 115 1.86 21.66 -12.37
N ALA A 116 1.06 22.48 -13.03
CA ALA A 116 -0.36 22.64 -12.67
C ALA A 116 -1.18 21.35 -12.85
N ILE A 117 -0.87 20.56 -13.89
CA ILE A 117 -1.50 19.26 -14.12
C ILE A 117 -1.08 18.27 -13.03
N VAL A 118 0.22 18.25 -12.70
CA VAL A 118 0.77 17.41 -11.62
C VAL A 118 0.07 17.69 -10.30
N ILE A 119 -0.03 18.96 -9.90
CA ILE A 119 -0.71 19.37 -8.67
C ILE A 119 -2.18 18.91 -8.68
N GLY A 120 -2.88 19.06 -9.80
CA GLY A 120 -4.26 18.60 -9.94
C GLY A 120 -4.40 17.09 -9.70
N ILE A 121 -3.51 16.29 -10.29
CA ILE A 121 -3.49 14.82 -10.13
C ILE A 121 -3.12 14.44 -8.70
N LEU A 122 -2.14 15.09 -8.07
CA LEU A 122 -1.74 14.83 -6.69
C LEU A 122 -2.87 15.15 -5.70
N ILE A 123 -3.58 16.25 -5.87
CA ILE A 123 -4.74 16.61 -5.04
C ILE A 123 -5.86 15.58 -5.23
N PHE A 124 -6.15 15.19 -6.48
CA PHE A 124 -7.15 14.15 -6.75
C PHE A 124 -6.77 12.84 -6.09
N GLY A 125 -5.53 12.38 -6.25
CA GLY A 125 -4.99 11.20 -5.58
C GLY A 125 -5.14 11.28 -4.06
N LEU A 126 -4.79 12.43 -3.45
CA LEU A 126 -4.89 12.64 -2.01
C LEU A 126 -6.34 12.54 -1.48
N LEU A 127 -7.32 12.99 -2.26
CA LEU A 127 -8.74 12.84 -1.91
C LEU A 127 -9.18 11.37 -1.96
N VAL A 128 -8.77 10.64 -2.99
CA VAL A 128 -9.11 9.22 -3.16
C VAL A 128 -8.44 8.38 -2.08
N GLU A 129 -7.12 8.42 -1.97
CA GLU A 129 -6.34 7.64 -1.00
C GLU A 129 -6.69 8.04 0.45
N GLY A 130 -6.91 9.33 0.71
CA GLY A 130 -7.35 9.82 2.02
C GLY A 130 -8.75 9.32 2.39
N SER A 131 -9.64 9.09 1.42
CA SER A 131 -10.95 8.47 1.67
C SER A 131 -10.82 6.98 1.99
N SER A 132 -9.94 6.26 1.28
CA SER A 132 -9.62 4.85 1.55
C SER A 132 -9.02 4.68 2.95
N LEU A 133 -8.01 5.48 3.30
CA LEU A 133 -7.40 5.48 4.63
C LEU A 133 -8.43 5.71 5.75
N ARG A 134 -9.42 6.60 5.54
CA ARG A 134 -10.50 6.81 6.52
C ARG A 134 -11.35 5.56 6.71
N VAL A 135 -11.64 4.82 5.64
CA VAL A 135 -12.38 3.56 5.70
C VAL A 135 -11.57 2.52 6.45
N ALA A 136 -10.29 2.33 6.10
CA ALA A 136 -9.38 1.41 6.80
C ALA A 136 -9.26 1.74 8.31
N MET A 137 -9.13 3.02 8.66
CA MET A 137 -9.10 3.47 10.06
C MET A 137 -10.40 3.17 10.80
N LYS A 138 -11.56 3.28 10.14
CA LYS A 138 -12.85 2.93 10.74
C LYS A 138 -12.92 1.42 11.01
N GLU A 139 -12.51 0.60 10.07
CA GLU A 139 -12.48 -0.85 10.20
C GLU A 139 -11.54 -1.29 11.34
N ILE A 140 -10.34 -0.69 11.44
CA ILE A 140 -9.42 -0.91 12.56
C ILE A 140 -10.09 -0.58 13.89
N LYS A 141 -10.82 0.54 13.99
CA LYS A 141 -11.51 0.93 15.23
C LYS A 141 -12.61 -0.06 15.62
N GLU A 142 -13.33 -0.62 14.64
CA GLU A 142 -14.38 -1.62 14.88
C GLU A 142 -13.77 -2.96 15.35
N LEU A 143 -12.62 -3.35 14.81
CA LEU A 143 -11.92 -4.58 15.19
C LEU A 143 -11.13 -4.46 16.48
N ASN A 144 -10.67 -3.27 16.82
CA ASN A 144 -9.89 -3.01 18.04
C ASN A 144 -10.80 -2.91 19.28
N THR A 145 -11.45 -4.00 19.62
CA THR A 145 -12.36 -4.11 20.77
C THR A 145 -11.63 -3.90 22.12
N GLU A 146 -10.34 -4.20 22.16
CA GLU A 146 -9.50 -4.06 23.35
C GLU A 146 -8.93 -2.65 23.54
N LYS A 147 -9.25 -1.70 22.64
CA LYS A 147 -8.75 -0.31 22.66
C LYS A 147 -7.22 -0.21 22.74
N LEU A 148 -6.52 -1.11 22.08
CA LEU A 148 -5.07 -1.09 21.98
C LEU A 148 -4.63 0.18 21.21
N SER A 149 -3.40 0.64 21.47
CA SER A 149 -2.80 1.67 20.62
C SER A 149 -2.66 1.15 19.18
N LEU A 150 -2.74 2.04 18.18
CA LEU A 150 -2.72 1.66 16.76
C LEU A 150 -1.55 0.74 16.42
N LEU A 151 -0.32 1.12 16.81
CA LEU A 151 0.88 0.32 16.57
C LEU A 151 0.83 -1.06 17.24
N LYS A 152 0.28 -1.13 18.46
CA LYS A 152 0.11 -2.39 19.16
C LYS A 152 -0.92 -3.27 18.46
N PHE A 153 -2.07 -2.68 18.08
CA PHE A 153 -3.09 -3.39 17.31
C PHE A 153 -2.53 -3.95 15.98
N LEU A 154 -1.79 -3.14 15.22
CA LEU A 154 -1.21 -3.57 13.95
C LEU A 154 -0.21 -4.73 14.12
N ARG A 155 0.57 -4.76 15.19
CA ARG A 155 1.52 -5.85 15.50
C ARG A 155 0.84 -7.12 16.02
N GLU A 156 -0.22 -6.97 16.80
CA GLU A 156 -0.94 -8.12 17.39
C GLU A 156 -2.07 -8.62 16.49
N SER A 157 -2.44 -7.85 15.45
CA SER A 157 -3.51 -8.20 14.53
C SER A 157 -3.08 -9.34 13.59
N ARG A 158 -3.94 -10.34 13.47
CA ARG A 158 -3.78 -11.46 12.54
C ARG A 158 -4.53 -11.27 11.23
N HIS A 159 -5.13 -10.10 11.07
CA HIS A 159 -5.82 -9.69 9.86
C HIS A 159 -4.82 -9.06 8.88
N SER A 160 -4.05 -9.92 8.18
CA SER A 160 -3.02 -9.48 7.22
C SER A 160 -3.56 -8.52 6.16
N GLU A 161 -4.82 -8.70 5.75
CA GLU A 161 -5.47 -7.85 4.75
C GLU A 161 -5.60 -6.40 5.21
N ILE A 162 -6.08 -6.20 6.45
CA ILE A 162 -6.26 -4.86 7.03
C ILE A 162 -4.91 -4.20 7.27
N LEU A 163 -3.92 -4.99 7.70
CA LEU A 163 -2.56 -4.49 7.90
C LEU A 163 -1.96 -3.98 6.59
N ILE A 164 -2.15 -4.72 5.48
CA ILE A 164 -1.69 -4.30 4.15
C ILE A 164 -2.41 -3.03 3.73
N ILE A 165 -3.74 -3.05 3.65
CA ILE A 165 -4.55 -1.93 3.15
C ILE A 165 -4.24 -0.65 3.94
N PHE A 166 -4.23 -0.74 5.28
CA PHE A 166 -3.89 0.42 6.11
C PHE A 166 -2.48 0.94 5.85
N THR A 167 -1.48 0.04 5.74
CA THR A 167 -0.08 0.46 5.54
C THR A 167 0.11 1.07 4.17
N GLU A 168 -0.50 0.52 3.12
CA GLU A 168 -0.47 1.04 1.76
C GLU A 168 -1.15 2.41 1.68
N ASP A 169 -2.40 2.54 2.13
CA ASP A 169 -3.13 3.82 2.12
C ASP A 169 -2.41 4.91 2.95
N PHE A 170 -1.84 4.53 4.09
CA PHE A 170 -1.08 5.46 4.93
C PHE A 170 0.19 5.95 4.23
N CYS A 171 0.93 5.05 3.58
CA CYS A 171 2.11 5.40 2.79
C CYS A 171 1.72 6.23 1.56
N ALA A 172 0.61 5.90 0.88
CA ALA A 172 0.12 6.65 -0.26
C ALA A 172 -0.21 8.11 0.12
N VAL A 173 -0.93 8.33 1.21
CA VAL A 173 -1.25 9.68 1.69
C VAL A 173 0.01 10.48 2.04
N ILE A 174 0.98 9.89 2.73
CA ILE A 174 2.24 10.55 3.05
C ILE A 174 3.04 10.82 1.77
N GLY A 175 3.13 9.84 0.87
CA GLY A 175 3.81 9.95 -0.42
C GLY A 175 3.25 11.10 -1.26
N LEU A 176 1.92 11.17 -1.39
CA LEU A 176 1.24 12.26 -2.11
C LEU A 176 1.49 13.64 -1.47
N CYS A 177 1.52 13.71 -0.14
CA CYS A 177 1.90 14.95 0.56
C CYS A 177 3.35 15.36 0.27
N LEU A 178 4.29 14.41 0.31
CA LEU A 178 5.69 14.65 -0.04
C LEU A 178 5.85 15.07 -1.50
N ALA A 179 5.18 14.39 -2.43
CA ALA A 179 5.17 14.73 -3.84
C ALA A 179 4.63 16.16 -4.06
N LEU A 180 3.52 16.51 -3.41
CA LEU A 180 2.91 17.83 -3.51
C LEU A 180 3.86 18.93 -2.99
N VAL A 181 4.48 18.71 -1.83
CA VAL A 181 5.46 19.65 -1.26
C VAL A 181 6.68 19.81 -2.18
N GLY A 182 7.23 18.69 -2.68
CA GLY A 182 8.38 18.71 -3.60
C GLY A 182 8.06 19.43 -4.90
N THR A 183 6.92 19.15 -5.50
CA THR A 183 6.45 19.82 -6.73
C THR A 183 6.24 21.32 -6.51
N LEU A 184 5.63 21.73 -5.40
CA LEU A 184 5.43 23.14 -5.06
C LEU A 184 6.77 23.86 -4.83
N LEU A 185 7.70 23.23 -4.10
CA LEU A 185 9.03 23.79 -3.88
C LEU A 185 9.80 23.93 -5.20
N THR A 186 9.74 22.94 -6.07
CA THR A 186 10.33 23.00 -7.41
C THR A 186 9.73 24.15 -8.23
N MET A 187 8.41 24.33 -8.18
CA MET A 187 7.72 25.42 -8.88
C MET A 187 8.15 26.81 -8.40
N VAL A 188 8.29 26.98 -7.08
CA VAL A 188 8.63 28.29 -6.48
C VAL A 188 10.12 28.62 -6.62
N THR A 189 10.99 27.61 -6.49
CA THR A 189 12.46 27.83 -6.47
C THR A 189 13.11 27.63 -7.83
N GLY A 190 12.48 26.95 -8.78
CA GLY A 190 13.09 26.50 -10.04
C GLY A 190 14.14 25.40 -9.88
N ILE A 191 14.26 24.78 -8.68
CA ILE A 191 15.29 23.78 -8.38
C ILE A 191 14.66 22.38 -8.43
N ALA A 192 14.93 21.62 -9.50
CA ALA A 192 14.41 20.27 -9.71
C ALA A 192 14.84 19.26 -8.62
N ALA A 193 15.87 19.55 -7.85
CA ALA A 193 16.32 18.69 -6.76
C ALA A 193 15.25 18.48 -5.68
N PHE A 194 14.31 19.40 -5.45
CA PHE A 194 13.23 19.22 -4.47
C PHE A 194 12.28 18.09 -4.87
N ASP A 195 11.96 17.96 -6.16
CA ASP A 195 11.15 16.86 -6.69
C ASP A 195 11.89 15.52 -6.51
N ALA A 196 13.19 15.46 -6.85
CA ALA A 196 13.99 14.27 -6.69
C ALA A 196 14.16 13.84 -5.21
N ILE A 197 14.33 14.82 -4.30
CA ILE A 197 14.38 14.53 -2.84
C ILE A 197 13.04 13.98 -2.36
N SER A 198 11.93 14.53 -2.83
CA SER A 198 10.60 14.01 -2.48
C SER A 198 10.43 12.58 -2.98
N GLY A 199 10.83 12.27 -4.21
CA GLY A 199 10.84 10.91 -4.74
C GLY A 199 11.72 9.97 -3.92
N LEU A 200 12.91 10.41 -3.49
CA LEU A 200 13.78 9.63 -2.60
C LEU A 200 13.09 9.31 -1.27
N LEU A 201 12.46 10.29 -0.64
CA LEU A 201 11.74 10.10 0.62
C LEU A 201 10.56 9.15 0.47
N ILE A 202 9.82 9.23 -0.63
CA ILE A 202 8.72 8.31 -0.96
C ILE A 202 9.27 6.89 -1.10
N GLY A 203 10.33 6.69 -1.89
CA GLY A 203 10.94 5.37 -2.06
C GLY A 203 11.44 4.76 -0.74
N LEU A 204 12.09 5.54 0.11
CA LEU A 204 12.53 5.10 1.44
C LEU A 204 11.34 4.75 2.35
N LEU A 205 10.27 5.53 2.33
CA LEU A 205 9.04 5.27 3.06
C LEU A 205 8.46 3.90 2.67
N LEU A 206 8.36 3.63 1.36
CA LEU A 206 7.84 2.36 0.83
C LEU A 206 8.73 1.17 1.20
N MET A 207 10.06 1.33 1.17
CA MET A 207 10.98 0.28 1.64
C MET A 207 10.79 -0.02 3.13
N CYS A 208 10.66 1.00 3.97
CA CYS A 208 10.39 0.83 5.40
C CYS A 208 9.07 0.11 5.66
N ALA A 209 8.02 0.50 4.95
CA ALA A 209 6.69 -0.13 5.02
C ALA A 209 6.76 -1.61 4.59
N ALA A 210 7.43 -1.90 3.49
CA ALA A 210 7.61 -3.25 2.98
C ALA A 210 8.36 -4.16 3.96
N ILE A 211 9.43 -3.66 4.58
CA ILE A 211 10.18 -4.40 5.62
C ILE A 211 9.29 -4.68 6.83
N PHE A 212 8.50 -3.69 7.26
CA PHE A 212 7.54 -3.87 8.35
C PHE A 212 6.53 -4.98 8.00
N LEU A 213 5.87 -4.91 6.85
CA LEU A 213 4.91 -5.91 6.39
C LEU A 213 5.55 -7.30 6.26
N ALA A 214 6.74 -7.40 5.66
CA ALA A 214 7.44 -8.67 5.49
C ALA A 214 7.75 -9.35 6.83
N LYS A 215 8.13 -8.56 7.85
CA LYS A 215 8.39 -9.07 9.20
C LYS A 215 7.12 -9.61 9.86
N GLU A 216 6.00 -8.91 9.75
CA GLU A 216 4.72 -9.36 10.31
C GLU A 216 4.23 -10.64 9.61
N PHE A 217 4.33 -10.69 8.27
CA PHE A 217 3.90 -11.89 7.53
C PHE A 217 4.80 -13.09 7.75
N TYR A 218 6.10 -12.89 7.93
CA TYR A 218 7.01 -13.95 8.28
C TYR A 218 6.59 -14.65 9.58
N SER A 219 6.25 -13.89 10.61
CA SER A 219 5.76 -14.41 11.87
C SER A 219 4.47 -15.21 11.69
N LEU A 220 3.51 -14.70 10.91
CA LEU A 220 2.24 -15.36 10.62
C LEU A 220 2.38 -16.63 9.77
N ILE A 221 3.38 -16.72 8.88
CA ILE A 221 3.67 -17.92 8.09
C ILE A 221 4.20 -19.05 8.98
N ILE A 222 5.15 -18.73 9.86
CA ILE A 222 5.72 -19.71 10.80
C ILE A 222 4.63 -20.18 11.77
N GLY A 223 3.78 -19.29 12.20
CA GLY A 223 2.66 -19.54 13.10
C GLY A 223 2.89 -18.96 14.48
N GLU A 224 2.11 -17.96 14.80
CA GLU A 224 2.07 -17.37 16.12
C GLU A 224 1.14 -18.15 17.06
N SER A 225 1.47 -18.12 18.36
CA SER A 225 0.57 -18.65 19.40
C SER A 225 -0.67 -17.75 19.53
N VAL A 226 -1.72 -18.23 20.18
CA VAL A 226 -2.93 -17.41 20.46
C VAL A 226 -2.58 -16.14 21.24
N THR A 227 -3.37 -15.07 21.06
CA THR A 227 -3.16 -13.82 21.79
C THR A 227 -3.23 -14.04 23.30
N ALA A 228 -2.58 -13.19 24.09
CA ALA A 228 -2.61 -13.31 25.55
C ALA A 228 -4.05 -13.30 26.11
N THR A 229 -4.93 -12.54 25.51
CA THR A 229 -6.37 -12.46 25.84
C THR A 229 -7.13 -13.74 25.51
N ASP A 230 -6.87 -14.34 24.35
CA ASP A 230 -7.51 -15.62 23.99
C ASP A 230 -6.95 -16.77 24.81
N LEU A 231 -5.65 -16.73 25.12
CA LEU A 231 -5.03 -17.71 26.02
C LEU A 231 -5.64 -17.64 27.42
N ALA A 232 -5.93 -16.44 27.92
CA ALA A 232 -6.62 -16.26 29.21
C ALA A 232 -8.04 -16.87 29.18
N LYS A 233 -8.79 -16.67 28.07
CA LYS A 233 -10.13 -17.27 27.89
C LYS A 233 -10.12 -18.81 27.78
N ILE A 234 -9.05 -19.38 27.23
CA ILE A 234 -8.90 -20.85 27.11
C ILE A 234 -8.53 -21.49 28.44
N LYS A 235 -7.84 -20.74 29.33
CA LYS A 235 -7.42 -21.23 30.66
C LYS A 235 -8.48 -21.09 31.75
N THR A 236 -9.56 -20.35 31.49
CA THR A 236 -10.75 -20.27 32.36
C THR A 236 -11.79 -21.29 31.94
#